data_1283b75a3b237e3465ceb1390813a34c
#
_entry.id   1283b75a3b237e3465ceb1390813a34c
#
_cell.length_a   1.000
_cell.length_b   1.000
_cell.length_c   1.000
_cell.angle_alpha   90.00
_cell.angle_beta   90.00
_cell.angle_gamma   90.00
#
_symmetry.space_group_name_H-M   'P 1'
#
loop_
_entity.id
_entity.type
_entity.pdbx_description
1 polymer ?
#
loop_
_entity_poly.entity_id
_entity_poly.type
_entity_poly.pdbx_seq_one_letter_code
_entity_poly.pdbx_strand_id
1 'polypeptide(L)' 'MNGIEKITQRMEDDAQREINEVLTAARAQADELTRRSRE' A
#
# COMPACT_ATOMS: atom_id res chain seq x y z
N MET A 1 7.60 -19.90 21.23
CA MET A 1 7.07 -19.27 20.05
C MET A 1 7.39 -20.04 18.80
N ASN A 2 6.40 -20.13 17.97
CA ASN A 2 6.41 -20.96 16.80
C ASN A 2 6.99 -20.22 15.61
N GLY A 3 7.84 -20.90 14.83
CA GLY A 3 8.37 -20.29 13.60
C GLY A 3 7.29 -19.95 12.60
N ILE A 4 6.17 -20.67 12.66
CA ILE A 4 5.02 -20.42 11.78
C ILE A 4 4.42 -19.06 12.05
N GLU A 5 4.33 -18.64 13.29
CA GLU A 5 3.79 -17.33 13.66
C GLU A 5 4.63 -16.20 13.10
N LYS A 6 5.95 -16.36 13.12
CA LYS A 6 6.84 -15.34 12.57
C LYS A 6 6.70 -15.23 11.06
N ILE A 7 6.55 -16.36 10.39
CA ILE A 7 6.38 -16.38 8.95
C ILE A 7 5.06 -15.72 8.58
N THR A 8 3.99 -16.04 9.29
CA THR A 8 2.68 -15.45 9.05
C THR A 8 2.71 -13.94 9.27
N GLN A 9 3.35 -13.50 10.34
CA GLN A 9 3.46 -12.08 10.64
C GLN A 9 4.20 -11.34 9.53
N ARG A 10 5.27 -11.94 9.04
CA ARG A 10 6.05 -11.34 7.97
C ARG A 10 5.25 -11.22 6.68
N MET A 11 4.48 -12.25 6.37
CA MET A 11 3.62 -12.23 5.19
C MET A 11 2.57 -11.14 5.29
N GLU A 12 1.98 -10.98 6.46
CA GLU A 12 0.99 -9.93 6.69
C GLU A 12 1.61 -8.55 6.57
N ASP A 13 2.81 -8.38 7.11
CA ASP A 13 3.51 -7.11 7.03
C ASP A 13 3.85 -6.75 5.59
N ASP A 14 4.32 -7.73 4.83
CA ASP A 14 4.67 -7.51 3.43
C ASP A 14 3.42 -7.19 2.61
N ALA A 15 2.33 -7.90 2.85
CA ALA A 15 1.07 -7.65 2.16
C ALA A 15 0.54 -6.24 2.48
N GLN A 16 0.63 -5.84 3.74
CA GLN A 16 0.19 -4.52 4.17
C GLN A 16 1.02 -3.42 3.51
N ARG A 17 2.31 -3.66 3.39
CA ARG A 17 3.20 -2.72 2.72
C ARG A 17 2.83 -2.55 1.26
N GLU A 18 2.56 -3.66 0.56
CA GLU A 18 2.16 -3.60 -0.83
C GLU A 18 0.85 -2.84 -1.02
N ILE A 19 -0.11 -3.11 -0.14
CA ILE A 19 -1.39 -2.41 -0.18
C ILE A 19 -1.16 -0.91 0.00
N ASN A 20 -0.34 -0.53 0.97
CA ASN A 20 -0.06 0.87 1.25
C ASN A 20 0.64 1.54 0.06
N GLU A 21 1.55 0.85 -0.59
CA GLU A 21 2.25 1.38 -1.76
C GLU A 21 1.29 1.62 -2.91
N VAL A 22 0.39 0.67 -3.16
CA VAL A 22 -0.60 0.79 -4.22
C VAL A 22 -1.54 1.95 -3.93
N LEU A 23 -2.00 2.05 -2.69
CA LEU A 23 -2.90 3.14 -2.29
C LEU A 23 -2.22 4.50 -2.43
N THR A 24 -0.96 4.59 -2.02
CA THR A 24 -0.20 5.83 -2.13
C THR A 24 -0.06 6.26 -3.59
N ALA A 25 0.27 5.30 -4.46
CA ALA A 25 0.41 5.57 -5.87
C ALA A 25 -0.92 5.99 -6.49
N ALA A 26 -2.01 5.31 -6.11
CA ALA A 26 -3.33 5.62 -6.63
C ALA A 26 -3.79 7.01 -6.21
N ARG A 27 -3.51 7.39 -4.97
CA ARG A 27 -3.85 8.73 -4.47
C ARG A 27 -3.06 9.81 -5.18
N ALA A 28 -1.78 9.54 -5.44
CA ALA A 28 -0.94 10.49 -6.16
C ALA A 28 -1.47 10.71 -7.58
N GLN A 29 -1.91 9.65 -8.24
CA GLN A 29 -2.49 9.76 -9.57
C GLN A 29 -3.82 10.51 -9.53
N ALA A 30 -4.66 10.23 -8.55
CA ALA A 30 -5.94 10.91 -8.40
C ALA A 30 -5.73 12.40 -8.17
N ASP A 31 -4.76 12.76 -7.33
CA ASP A 31 -4.44 14.15 -7.06
C ASP A 31 -3.96 14.86 -8.31
N GLU A 32 -3.15 14.19 -9.11
CA GLU A 32 -2.64 14.74 -10.35
C GLU A 32 -3.78 15.01 -11.33
N LEU A 33 -4.69 14.06 -11.47
CA LEU A 33 -5.85 14.22 -12.35
C LEU A 33 -6.76 15.34 -11.87
N THR A 34 -6.99 15.42 -10.58
CA THR A 34 -7.82 16.47 -10.01
C THR A 34 -7.20 17.84 -10.25
N ARG A 35 -5.89 17.93 -10.09
CA ARG A 35 -5.18 19.19 -10.30
C ARG A 35 -5.31 19.65 -11.75
N ARG A 36 -5.16 18.73 -12.69
CA ARG A 36 -5.30 19.05 -14.11
C ARG A 36 -6.73 19.47 -14.46
N SER A 37 -7.70 18.82 -13.86
CA SER A 37 -9.10 19.13 -14.13
C SER A 37 -9.48 20.53 -13.68
N ARG A 38 -8.81 21.04 -12.67
CA ARG A 38 -9.12 22.39 -12.16
C ARG A 38 -8.54 23.50 -13.03
N GLU A 39 -7.56 23.15 -13.81
CA GLU A 39 -6.97 24.11 -14.74
C GLU A 39 -7.83 24.26 -15.97
#